data_418dd8d3744dab7f65591e93ab79ca19
#
_entry.id   418dd8d3744dab7f65591e93ab79ca19
#
_cell.length_a   1.000
_cell.length_b   1.000
_cell.length_c   1.000
_cell.angle_alpha   90.00
_cell.angle_beta   90.00
_cell.angle_gamma   90.00
#
_symmetry.space_group_name_H-M   'P 1'
#
loop_
_entity.id
_entity.type
_entity.pdbx_description
1 polymer ?
#
loop_
_entity_poly.entity_id
_entity_poly.type
_entity_poly.pdbx_seq_one_letter_code
_entity_poly.pdbx_strand_id
1 'polypeptide(L)'
;MNEIVDIYQDRLHFSATERNRDAIASVLIKTLPTDGRVLEIASGSGEHAVAFQKLLPKLIWHCSDIEPKHLRSINAWIHFEQLEQVMPAPITLDVRNRPWQLPDVLIDHLCGVICINMIHITPWNCCESLIQEASQILGESAPLILYGPYKRNGLHTSESNAKFDESLRKQDPSWGVRELEDVKQLGLSVGLYLNNIIEMPANNLSLIFKPNQS
;
A
#
# COMPACT_ATOMS: atom_id res chain seq x y z
N MET A 1 14.80 -6.21 37.16
CA MET A 1 15.04 -7.19 36.09
C MET A 1 14.21 -6.70 34.92
N ASN A 2 14.84 -5.99 33.97
CA ASN A 2 14.14 -5.51 32.79
C ASN A 2 13.83 -6.75 31.96
N GLU A 3 12.56 -7.04 31.75
CA GLU A 3 12.15 -7.96 30.68
C GLU A 3 12.65 -7.34 29.37
N ILE A 4 13.68 -7.96 28.79
CA ILE A 4 13.99 -7.73 27.38
C ILE A 4 12.83 -8.39 26.65
N VAL A 5 11.80 -7.59 26.33
CA VAL A 5 10.74 -8.04 25.42
C VAL A 5 11.47 -8.43 24.14
N ASP A 6 11.38 -9.71 23.77
CA ASP A 6 12.00 -10.20 22.55
C ASP A 6 11.20 -9.65 21.34
N ILE A 7 11.51 -8.40 20.99
CA ILE A 7 10.85 -7.69 19.89
C ILE A 7 10.91 -8.44 18.57
N TYR A 8 11.83 -9.40 18.43
CA TYR A 8 11.92 -10.23 17.23
C TYR A 8 10.75 -11.22 17.09
N GLN A 9 10.09 -11.59 18.19
CA GLN A 9 8.91 -12.46 18.16
C GLN A 9 7.66 -11.78 17.59
N ASP A 10 7.62 -10.45 17.59
CA ASP A 10 6.49 -9.68 17.04
C ASP A 10 6.47 -9.65 15.51
N ARG A 11 7.52 -10.10 14.82
CA ARG A 11 7.56 -10.12 13.36
C ARG A 11 6.55 -11.11 12.78
N LEU A 12 5.55 -10.59 12.08
CA LEU A 12 4.60 -11.37 11.32
C LEU A 12 5.17 -11.70 9.93
N HIS A 13 4.78 -12.85 9.40
CA HIS A 13 5.14 -13.31 8.07
C HIS A 13 3.88 -13.60 7.26
N PHE A 14 3.75 -12.96 6.11
CA PHE A 14 2.65 -13.19 5.20
C PHE A 14 3.15 -13.87 3.93
N SER A 15 2.68 -15.09 3.68
CA SER A 15 3.10 -15.89 2.50
C SER A 15 2.86 -15.18 1.15
N ALA A 16 1.95 -14.23 1.10
CA ALA A 16 1.71 -13.39 -0.09
C ALA A 16 2.91 -12.49 -0.39
N THR A 17 3.61 -11.98 0.64
CA THR A 17 4.75 -11.08 0.50
C THR A 17 5.89 -11.73 -0.26
N GLU A 18 6.25 -12.96 0.07
CA GLU A 18 7.32 -13.69 -0.65
C GLU A 18 7.02 -13.85 -2.14
N ARG A 19 5.75 -14.05 -2.49
CA ARG A 19 5.36 -14.32 -3.88
C ARG A 19 5.33 -13.09 -4.77
N ASN A 20 5.08 -11.91 -4.21
CA ASN A 20 4.81 -10.70 -5.00
C ASN A 20 5.84 -9.58 -4.80
N ARG A 21 6.64 -9.64 -3.73
CA ARG A 21 7.59 -8.60 -3.33
C ARG A 21 8.50 -8.15 -4.46
N ASP A 22 9.17 -9.07 -5.13
CA ASP A 22 10.16 -8.73 -6.17
C ASP A 22 9.51 -8.14 -7.42
N ALA A 23 8.32 -8.63 -7.78
CA ALA A 23 7.55 -8.08 -8.88
C ALA A 23 7.06 -6.65 -8.57
N ILE A 24 6.54 -6.41 -7.35
CA ILE A 24 6.13 -5.07 -6.91
C ILE A 24 7.35 -4.15 -6.87
N ALA A 25 8.47 -4.58 -6.29
CA ALA A 25 9.72 -3.81 -6.24
C ALA A 25 10.16 -3.33 -7.63
N SER A 26 10.05 -4.20 -8.64
CA SER A 26 10.39 -3.86 -10.03
C SER A 26 9.52 -2.73 -10.61
N VAL A 27 8.26 -2.62 -10.18
CA VAL A 27 7.37 -1.52 -10.54
C VAL A 27 7.78 -0.25 -9.79
N LEU A 28 8.02 -0.35 -8.48
CA LEU A 28 8.39 0.80 -7.64
C LEU A 28 9.68 1.47 -8.12
N ILE A 29 10.71 0.68 -8.44
CA ILE A 29 12.01 1.18 -8.95
C ILE A 29 11.83 1.99 -10.25
N LYS A 30 10.86 1.63 -11.09
CA LYS A 30 10.58 2.32 -12.38
C LYS A 30 9.66 3.52 -12.24
N THR A 31 8.90 3.59 -11.13
CA THR A 31 7.79 4.55 -11.00
C THR A 31 8.08 5.65 -9.99
N LEU A 32 8.77 5.32 -8.90
CA LEU A 32 9.12 6.29 -7.86
C LEU A 32 10.37 7.11 -8.26
N PRO A 33 10.51 8.34 -7.78
CA PRO A 33 11.75 9.09 -7.93
C PRO A 33 12.89 8.46 -7.11
N THR A 34 14.10 8.95 -7.30
CA THR A 34 15.28 8.41 -6.63
C THR A 34 15.39 8.79 -5.16
N ASP A 35 14.75 9.87 -4.74
CA ASP A 35 14.75 10.39 -3.36
C ASP A 35 13.38 10.98 -3.01
N GLY A 36 13.17 11.24 -1.74
CA GLY A 36 11.91 11.72 -1.19
C GLY A 36 11.34 10.79 -0.10
N ARG A 37 10.06 10.96 0.20
CA ARG A 37 9.35 10.18 1.21
C ARG A 37 8.18 9.43 0.60
N VAL A 38 8.03 8.18 0.98
CA VAL A 38 6.95 7.30 0.54
C VAL A 38 6.05 6.99 1.73
N LEU A 39 4.75 7.07 1.52
CA LEU A 39 3.74 6.59 2.48
C LEU A 39 3.15 5.27 2.00
N GLU A 40 3.33 4.21 2.76
CA GLU A 40 2.64 2.93 2.54
C GLU A 40 1.44 2.82 3.46
N ILE A 41 0.28 2.60 2.86
CA ILE A 41 -1.00 2.45 3.55
C ILE A 41 -1.28 0.98 3.80
N ALA A 42 -1.64 0.64 5.05
CA ALA A 42 -1.92 -0.72 5.49
C ALA A 42 -0.73 -1.67 5.22
N SER A 43 0.43 -1.34 5.80
CA SER A 43 1.70 -2.05 5.59
C SER A 43 1.71 -3.49 6.11
N GLY A 44 0.70 -3.91 6.88
CA GLY A 44 0.51 -5.27 7.37
C GLY A 44 1.69 -5.76 8.21
N SER A 45 2.37 -6.83 7.76
CA SER A 45 3.53 -7.37 8.48
C SER A 45 4.74 -6.44 8.50
N GLY A 46 4.89 -5.54 7.52
CA GLY A 46 6.07 -4.70 7.33
C GLY A 46 7.16 -5.31 6.43
N GLU A 47 7.02 -6.58 6.05
CA GLU A 47 8.02 -7.28 5.21
C GLU A 47 8.24 -6.62 3.85
N HIS A 48 7.17 -6.13 3.21
CA HIS A 48 7.27 -5.38 1.95
C HIS A 48 8.09 -4.11 2.14
N ALA A 49 7.72 -3.31 3.14
CA ALA A 49 8.33 -2.02 3.40
C ALA A 49 9.84 -2.10 3.63
N VAL A 50 10.31 -3.02 4.49
CA VAL A 50 11.75 -3.18 4.76
C VAL A 50 12.50 -3.66 3.52
N ALA A 51 11.89 -4.54 2.71
CA ALA A 51 12.49 -5.00 1.48
C ALA A 51 12.60 -3.87 0.44
N PHE A 52 11.55 -3.05 0.29
CA PHE A 52 11.56 -1.92 -0.64
C PHE A 52 12.52 -0.82 -0.19
N GLN A 53 12.59 -0.51 1.11
CA GLN A 53 13.57 0.43 1.66
C GLN A 53 15.01 0.02 1.34
N LYS A 54 15.34 -1.27 1.45
CA LYS A 54 16.69 -1.79 1.12
C LYS A 54 17.02 -1.66 -0.37
N LEU A 55 16.03 -1.78 -1.24
CA LEU A 55 16.20 -1.64 -2.70
C LEU A 55 16.20 -0.17 -3.15
N LEU A 56 15.57 0.71 -2.39
CA LEU A 56 15.43 2.14 -2.68
C LEU A 56 16.02 2.97 -1.52
N PRO A 57 17.33 2.86 -1.24
CA PRO A 57 17.95 3.34 -0.01
C PRO A 57 17.98 4.86 0.16
N LYS A 58 17.68 5.63 -0.90
CA LYS A 58 17.59 7.09 -0.84
C LYS A 58 16.18 7.59 -0.53
N LEU A 59 15.18 6.72 -0.59
CA LEU A 59 13.84 7.04 -0.12
C LEU A 59 13.74 6.86 1.38
N ILE A 60 12.84 7.59 2.02
CA ILE A 60 12.46 7.38 3.41
C ILE A 60 11.06 6.77 3.41
N TRP A 61 10.96 5.53 3.86
CA TRP A 61 9.72 4.76 3.82
C TRP A 61 8.93 4.90 5.10
N HIS A 62 7.74 5.49 5.02
CA HIS A 62 6.79 5.60 6.13
C HIS A 62 5.73 4.53 6.00
N CYS A 63 5.72 3.60 6.96
CA CYS A 63 4.67 2.60 7.09
C CYS A 63 3.47 3.15 7.85
N SER A 64 2.28 2.67 7.54
CA SER A 64 1.09 2.93 8.34
C SER A 64 0.17 1.71 8.40
N ASP A 65 -0.52 1.54 9.51
CA ASP A 65 -1.55 0.52 9.69
C ASP A 65 -2.51 0.92 10.82
N ILE A 66 -3.71 0.35 10.83
CA ILE A 66 -4.69 0.55 11.91
C ILE A 66 -4.49 -0.48 13.03
N GLU A 67 -3.97 -1.67 12.71
CA GLU A 67 -3.90 -2.79 13.63
C GLU A 67 -2.67 -2.72 14.54
N PRO A 68 -2.83 -2.67 15.87
CA PRO A 68 -1.68 -2.60 16.80
C PRO A 68 -0.67 -3.73 16.64
N LYS A 69 -1.12 -4.94 16.28
CA LYS A 69 -0.23 -6.08 16.01
C LYS A 69 0.65 -5.87 14.78
N HIS A 70 0.10 -5.21 13.73
CA HIS A 70 0.87 -4.86 12.53
C HIS A 70 1.90 -3.78 12.83
N LEU A 71 1.52 -2.75 13.60
CA LEU A 71 2.46 -1.70 14.02
C LEU A 71 3.64 -2.27 14.82
N ARG A 72 3.40 -3.23 15.72
CA ARG A 72 4.48 -3.93 16.43
C ARG A 72 5.36 -4.73 15.46
N SER A 73 4.73 -5.46 14.54
CA SER A 73 5.47 -6.24 13.53
C SER A 73 6.35 -5.37 12.64
N ILE A 74 5.83 -4.25 12.17
CA ILE A 74 6.58 -3.27 11.37
C ILE A 74 7.82 -2.78 12.15
N ASN A 75 7.63 -2.35 13.41
CA ASN A 75 8.74 -1.92 14.26
C ASN A 75 9.78 -3.05 14.46
N ALA A 76 9.31 -4.28 14.69
CA ALA A 76 10.19 -5.44 14.86
C ALA A 76 11.00 -5.75 13.59
N TRP A 77 10.39 -5.61 12.40
CA TRP A 77 11.08 -5.75 11.12
C TRP A 77 12.10 -4.64 10.88
N ILE A 78 11.73 -3.37 11.13
CA ILE A 78 12.64 -2.22 11.01
C ILE A 78 13.88 -2.43 11.88
N HIS A 79 13.69 -2.83 13.13
CA HIS A 79 14.77 -3.10 14.06
C HIS A 79 15.62 -4.30 13.65
N PHE A 80 15.00 -5.40 13.24
CA PHE A 80 15.72 -6.59 12.78
C PHE A 80 16.62 -6.31 11.58
N GLU A 81 16.14 -5.48 10.64
CA GLU A 81 16.87 -5.09 9.43
C GLU A 81 17.78 -3.87 9.65
N GLN A 82 17.84 -3.30 10.88
CA GLN A 82 18.66 -2.14 11.25
C GLN A 82 18.39 -0.91 10.37
N LEU A 83 17.10 -0.61 10.14
CA LEU A 83 16.65 0.46 9.23
C LEU A 83 16.11 1.71 9.95
N GLU A 84 16.27 1.83 11.27
CA GLU A 84 15.67 2.90 12.10
C GLU A 84 16.09 4.31 11.65
N GLN A 85 17.24 4.45 10.99
CA GLN A 85 17.74 5.73 10.49
C GLN A 85 16.99 6.24 9.24
N VAL A 86 16.36 5.32 8.50
CA VAL A 86 15.71 5.61 7.21
C VAL A 86 14.24 5.17 7.15
N MET A 87 13.77 4.49 8.18
CA MET A 87 12.36 4.11 8.35
C MET A 87 11.90 4.59 9.73
N PRO A 88 11.11 5.66 9.81
CA PRO A 88 10.53 6.11 11.07
C PRO A 88 9.55 5.08 11.64
N ALA A 89 9.21 5.23 12.93
CA ALA A 89 8.17 4.42 13.55
C ALA A 89 6.87 4.47 12.73
N PRO A 90 6.14 3.34 12.61
CA PRO A 90 4.93 3.30 11.80
C PRO A 90 3.83 4.20 12.37
N ILE A 91 3.03 4.75 11.48
CA ILE A 91 1.94 5.67 11.80
C ILE A 91 0.66 4.86 12.05
N THR A 92 -0.01 5.09 13.17
CA THR A 92 -1.37 4.56 13.39
C THR A 92 -2.33 5.34 12.49
N LEU A 93 -2.91 4.67 11.49
CA LEU A 93 -3.75 5.32 10.49
C LEU A 93 -4.96 4.47 10.13
N ASP A 94 -6.15 5.02 10.39
CA ASP A 94 -7.40 4.56 9.77
C ASP A 94 -7.67 5.44 8.55
N VAL A 95 -7.66 4.85 7.36
CA VAL A 95 -7.86 5.59 6.10
C VAL A 95 -9.16 6.36 6.03
N ARG A 96 -10.18 5.98 6.83
CA ARG A 96 -11.50 6.61 6.89
C ARG A 96 -11.49 7.92 7.69
N ASN A 97 -10.52 8.09 8.58
CA ASN A 97 -10.39 9.27 9.44
C ASN A 97 -9.61 10.36 8.70
N ARG A 98 -10.30 11.16 7.89
CA ARG A 98 -9.71 12.23 7.08
C ARG A 98 -9.98 13.62 7.69
N PRO A 99 -9.06 14.60 7.50
CA PRO A 99 -7.73 14.48 6.87
C PRO A 99 -6.77 13.64 7.72
N TRP A 100 -5.86 12.89 7.06
CA TRP A 100 -4.88 12.08 7.77
C TRP A 100 -3.91 12.95 8.56
N GLN A 101 -3.70 12.60 9.81
CA GLN A 101 -2.74 13.29 10.68
C GLN A 101 -1.33 12.76 10.39
N LEU A 102 -0.70 13.30 9.37
CA LEU A 102 0.64 12.92 8.93
C LEU A 102 1.68 13.96 9.42
N PRO A 103 2.93 13.55 9.68
CA PRO A 103 4.01 14.50 9.97
C PRO A 103 4.25 15.46 8.81
N ASP A 104 4.42 16.76 9.08
CA ASP A 104 4.68 17.80 8.05
C ASP A 104 5.87 17.41 7.17
N VAL A 105 6.96 16.90 7.77
CA VAL A 105 8.15 16.46 7.05
C VAL A 105 7.86 15.34 6.04
N LEU A 106 6.83 14.51 6.26
CA LEU A 106 6.40 13.52 5.29
C LEU A 106 5.67 14.19 4.13
N ILE A 107 4.72 15.09 4.43
CA ILE A 107 3.90 15.78 3.42
C ILE A 107 4.76 16.64 2.52
N ASP A 108 5.68 17.43 3.09
CA ASP A 108 6.55 18.37 2.34
C ASP A 108 7.46 17.68 1.31
N HIS A 109 7.75 16.40 1.52
CA HIS A 109 8.64 15.62 0.65
C HIS A 109 7.99 14.34 0.11
N LEU A 110 6.65 14.27 0.14
CA LEU A 110 5.91 13.09 -0.30
C LEU A 110 6.09 12.88 -1.80
N CYS A 111 6.65 11.75 -2.17
CA CYS A 111 6.94 11.39 -3.56
C CYS A 111 6.15 10.17 -4.06
N GLY A 112 5.30 9.58 -3.22
CA GLY A 112 4.39 8.51 -3.61
C GLY A 112 3.60 7.95 -2.44
N VAL A 113 2.38 7.50 -2.74
CA VAL A 113 1.53 6.74 -1.82
C VAL A 113 1.34 5.34 -2.40
N ILE A 114 1.50 4.31 -1.58
CA ILE A 114 1.43 2.92 -1.99
C ILE A 114 0.41 2.19 -1.12
N CYS A 115 -0.40 1.34 -1.77
CA CYS A 115 -1.34 0.47 -1.07
C CYS A 115 -1.37 -0.90 -1.73
N ILE A 116 -1.06 -1.94 -0.96
CA ILE A 116 -0.96 -3.33 -1.42
C ILE A 116 -2.11 -4.14 -0.83
N ASN A 117 -3.03 -4.61 -1.68
CA ASN A 117 -4.18 -5.46 -1.36
C ASN A 117 -5.27 -4.88 -0.43
N MET A 118 -5.01 -3.82 0.34
CA MET A 118 -5.95 -3.33 1.37
C MET A 118 -7.36 -3.10 0.84
N ILE A 119 -7.52 -2.49 -0.35
CA ILE A 119 -8.84 -2.16 -0.91
C ILE A 119 -9.74 -3.38 -1.17
N HIS A 120 -9.16 -4.58 -1.23
CA HIS A 120 -9.90 -5.82 -1.46
C HIS A 120 -10.34 -6.49 -0.15
N ILE A 121 -9.62 -6.24 0.94
CA ILE A 121 -9.82 -6.83 2.28
C ILE A 121 -10.35 -5.80 3.29
N THR A 122 -11.04 -4.79 2.80
CA THR A 122 -11.72 -3.75 3.58
C THR A 122 -13.02 -3.36 2.87
N PRO A 123 -13.98 -2.70 3.54
CA PRO A 123 -15.15 -2.12 2.89
C PRO A 123 -14.79 -1.08 1.82
N TRP A 124 -15.66 -0.88 0.83
CA TRP A 124 -15.42 0.02 -0.31
C TRP A 124 -15.09 1.46 0.10
N ASN A 125 -15.71 1.97 1.17
CA ASN A 125 -15.43 3.31 1.68
C ASN A 125 -13.98 3.54 2.11
N CYS A 126 -13.22 2.46 2.40
CA CYS A 126 -11.77 2.56 2.63
C CYS A 126 -11.03 2.89 1.33
N CYS A 127 -11.44 2.32 0.20
CA CYS A 127 -10.91 2.66 -1.12
C CYS A 127 -11.24 4.11 -1.49
N GLU A 128 -12.49 4.54 -1.26
CA GLU A 128 -12.91 5.92 -1.48
C GLU A 128 -12.08 6.91 -0.66
N SER A 129 -11.92 6.65 0.64
CA SER A 129 -11.15 7.49 1.53
C SER A 129 -9.67 7.55 1.15
N LEU A 130 -9.07 6.40 0.79
CA LEU A 130 -7.69 6.32 0.32
C LEU A 130 -7.46 7.20 -0.91
N ILE A 131 -8.28 7.04 -1.94
CA ILE A 131 -8.11 7.75 -3.22
C ILE A 131 -8.38 9.25 -3.06
N GLN A 132 -9.41 9.61 -2.28
CA GLN A 132 -9.74 11.00 -1.99
C GLN A 132 -8.63 11.70 -1.22
N GLU A 133 -8.07 11.07 -0.17
CA GLU A 133 -7.00 11.71 0.61
C GLU A 133 -5.69 11.74 -0.17
N ALA A 134 -5.34 10.67 -0.89
CA ALA A 134 -4.18 10.67 -1.76
C ALA A 134 -4.22 11.83 -2.77
N SER A 135 -5.39 12.16 -3.32
CA SER A 135 -5.54 13.29 -4.25
C SER A 135 -5.26 14.66 -3.62
N GLN A 136 -5.40 14.79 -2.29
CA GLN A 136 -5.17 16.04 -1.58
C GLN A 136 -3.70 16.24 -1.18
N ILE A 137 -2.97 15.14 -0.94
CA ILE A 137 -1.61 15.20 -0.41
C ILE A 137 -0.53 14.95 -1.47
N LEU A 138 -0.88 14.35 -2.62
CA LEU A 138 0.07 14.08 -3.70
C LEU A 138 0.35 15.35 -4.51
N GLY A 139 1.64 15.67 -4.66
CA GLY A 139 2.09 16.68 -5.62
C GLY A 139 1.93 16.23 -7.08
N GLU A 140 2.07 17.15 -8.03
CA GLU A 140 1.76 16.97 -9.46
C GLU A 140 2.37 15.72 -10.12
N SER A 141 3.54 15.27 -9.70
CA SER A 141 4.24 14.12 -10.29
C SER A 141 4.20 12.86 -9.43
N ALA A 142 3.78 12.97 -8.17
CA ALA A 142 3.82 11.88 -7.20
C ALA A 142 2.69 10.87 -7.47
N PRO A 143 2.99 9.56 -7.62
CA PRO A 143 1.98 8.56 -7.91
C PRO A 143 1.25 8.06 -6.67
N LEU A 144 -0.03 7.67 -6.85
CA LEU A 144 -0.70 6.66 -6.06
C LEU A 144 -0.54 5.31 -6.77
N ILE A 145 0.03 4.33 -6.09
CA ILE A 145 0.26 2.98 -6.62
C ILE A 145 -0.61 1.99 -5.84
N LEU A 146 -1.55 1.34 -6.55
CA LEU A 146 -2.42 0.31 -5.98
C LEU A 146 -2.03 -1.04 -6.57
N TYR A 147 -1.80 -2.05 -5.72
CA TYR A 147 -1.52 -3.42 -6.16
C TYR A 147 -2.58 -4.39 -5.64
N GLY A 148 -3.01 -5.30 -6.50
CA GLY A 148 -3.91 -6.41 -6.13
C GLY A 148 -4.57 -7.05 -7.35
N PRO A 149 -5.49 -8.00 -7.12
CA PRO A 149 -6.33 -8.57 -8.17
C PRO A 149 -7.48 -7.61 -8.52
N TYR A 150 -7.88 -7.60 -9.78
CA TYR A 150 -9.02 -6.79 -10.23
C TYR A 150 -9.92 -7.60 -11.14
N LYS A 151 -11.21 -7.26 -11.15
CA LYS A 151 -12.13 -7.61 -12.23
C LYS A 151 -11.96 -6.61 -13.38
N ARG A 152 -12.34 -7.02 -14.57
CA ARG A 152 -12.42 -6.18 -15.77
C ARG A 152 -13.76 -6.42 -16.46
N ASN A 153 -14.53 -5.38 -16.67
CA ASN A 153 -15.86 -5.46 -17.32
C ASN A 153 -16.78 -6.51 -16.69
N GLY A 154 -16.81 -6.55 -15.35
CA GLY A 154 -17.65 -7.47 -14.57
C GLY A 154 -17.12 -8.90 -14.46
N LEU A 155 -15.96 -9.22 -15.06
CA LEU A 155 -15.40 -10.57 -15.10
C LEU A 155 -14.12 -10.68 -14.29
N HIS A 156 -13.95 -11.80 -13.59
CA HIS A 156 -12.67 -12.16 -13.01
C HIS A 156 -11.63 -12.47 -14.09
N THR A 157 -10.41 -11.99 -13.91
CA THR A 157 -9.31 -12.22 -14.86
C THR A 157 -8.76 -13.64 -14.80
N SER A 158 -9.11 -14.40 -13.77
CA SER A 158 -8.75 -15.82 -13.62
C SER A 158 -9.66 -16.54 -12.64
N GLU A 159 -9.69 -17.88 -12.73
CA GLU A 159 -10.41 -18.75 -11.76
C GLU A 159 -9.84 -18.58 -10.33
N SER A 160 -8.54 -18.39 -10.18
CA SER A 160 -7.92 -18.16 -8.87
C SER A 160 -8.41 -16.86 -8.23
N ASN A 161 -8.58 -15.78 -9.02
CA ASN A 161 -9.13 -14.51 -8.53
C ASN A 161 -10.62 -14.63 -8.17
N ALA A 162 -11.39 -15.45 -8.89
CA ALA A 162 -12.78 -15.74 -8.54
C ALA A 162 -12.89 -16.47 -7.19
N LYS A 163 -12.05 -17.51 -6.96
CA LYS A 163 -11.98 -18.23 -5.69
C LYS A 163 -11.51 -17.33 -4.54
N PHE A 164 -10.58 -16.41 -4.81
CA PHE A 164 -10.13 -15.45 -3.83
C PHE A 164 -11.24 -14.47 -3.45
N ASP A 165 -11.97 -13.91 -4.43
CA ASP A 165 -13.14 -13.04 -4.19
C ASP A 165 -14.19 -13.73 -3.32
N GLU A 166 -14.51 -15.00 -3.64
CA GLU A 166 -15.43 -15.80 -2.84
C GLU A 166 -14.94 -15.99 -1.40
N SER A 167 -13.64 -16.25 -1.21
CA SER A 167 -13.05 -16.43 0.12
C SER A 167 -13.09 -15.14 0.95
N LEU A 168 -12.88 -13.99 0.31
CA LEU A 168 -12.99 -12.69 0.96
C LEU A 168 -14.43 -12.40 1.41
N ARG A 169 -15.39 -12.57 0.51
CA ARG A 169 -16.82 -12.35 0.80
C ARG A 169 -17.40 -13.30 1.86
N LYS A 170 -16.81 -14.48 2.03
CA LYS A 170 -17.16 -15.40 3.14
C LYS A 170 -16.65 -14.88 4.49
N GLN A 171 -15.54 -14.15 4.51
CA GLN A 171 -14.99 -13.52 5.72
C GLN A 171 -15.77 -12.26 6.08
N ASP A 172 -16.00 -11.40 5.10
CA ASP A 172 -16.80 -10.19 5.24
C ASP A 172 -17.50 -9.89 3.90
N PRO A 173 -18.84 -9.81 3.84
CA PRO A 173 -19.58 -9.52 2.62
C PRO A 173 -19.23 -8.16 1.95
N SER A 174 -18.67 -7.22 2.70
CA SER A 174 -18.22 -5.91 2.18
C SER A 174 -16.86 -5.97 1.48
N TRP A 175 -16.11 -7.05 1.67
CA TRP A 175 -14.81 -7.28 1.02
C TRP A 175 -15.01 -7.88 -0.37
N GLY A 176 -13.94 -7.88 -1.16
CA GLY A 176 -13.92 -8.57 -2.46
C GLY A 176 -12.99 -7.93 -3.47
N VAL A 177 -12.75 -8.66 -4.54
CA VAL A 177 -11.98 -8.19 -5.68
C VAL A 177 -12.74 -7.04 -6.36
N ARG A 178 -12.11 -5.88 -6.46
CA ARG A 178 -12.73 -4.65 -6.99
C ARG A 178 -12.73 -4.65 -8.51
N GLU A 179 -13.72 -3.94 -9.07
CA GLU A 179 -13.77 -3.66 -10.50
C GLU A 179 -12.72 -2.58 -10.84
N LEU A 180 -11.91 -2.82 -11.85
CA LEU A 180 -10.89 -1.85 -12.31
C LEU A 180 -11.52 -0.54 -12.72
N GLU A 181 -12.65 -0.61 -13.43
CA GLU A 181 -13.39 0.53 -13.97
C GLU A 181 -13.93 1.42 -12.86
N ASP A 182 -14.42 0.83 -11.74
CA ASP A 182 -14.91 1.58 -10.60
C ASP A 182 -13.78 2.33 -9.89
N VAL A 183 -12.63 1.67 -9.69
CA VAL A 183 -11.44 2.28 -9.07
C VAL A 183 -10.88 3.40 -9.98
N LYS A 184 -10.85 3.18 -11.29
CA LYS A 184 -10.46 4.20 -12.27
C LYS A 184 -11.39 5.41 -12.24
N GLN A 185 -12.70 5.19 -12.23
CA GLN A 185 -13.70 6.26 -12.20
C GLN A 185 -13.63 7.06 -10.89
N LEU A 186 -13.40 6.37 -9.77
CA LEU A 186 -13.19 7.02 -8.48
C LEU A 186 -11.96 7.93 -8.50
N GLY A 187 -10.82 7.45 -9.01
CA GLY A 187 -9.62 8.27 -9.20
C GLY A 187 -9.91 9.51 -10.04
N LEU A 188 -10.55 9.33 -11.19
CA LEU A 188 -10.89 10.41 -12.11
C LEU A 188 -11.78 11.48 -11.43
N SER A 189 -12.73 11.07 -10.59
CA SER A 189 -13.64 11.98 -9.90
C SER A 189 -12.96 12.95 -8.92
N VAL A 190 -11.73 12.64 -8.50
CA VAL A 190 -10.91 13.45 -7.58
C VAL A 190 -9.64 14.01 -8.23
N GLY A 191 -9.51 13.93 -9.56
CA GLY A 191 -8.38 14.47 -10.30
C GLY A 191 -7.14 13.56 -10.34
N LEU A 192 -7.27 12.28 -9.97
CA LEU A 192 -6.23 11.27 -10.14
C LEU A 192 -6.51 10.45 -11.40
N TYR A 193 -5.61 10.53 -12.36
CA TYR A 193 -5.73 9.85 -13.65
C TYR A 193 -4.95 8.54 -13.64
N LEU A 194 -5.59 7.45 -14.10
CA LEU A 194 -4.93 6.17 -14.27
C LEU A 194 -3.97 6.24 -15.47
N ASN A 195 -2.68 6.43 -15.20
CA ASN A 195 -1.63 6.57 -16.22
C ASN A 195 -1.16 5.22 -16.75
N ASN A 196 -0.98 4.24 -15.88
CA ASN A 196 -0.46 2.93 -16.25
C ASN A 196 -1.22 1.81 -15.55
N ILE A 197 -1.41 0.72 -16.28
CA ILE A 197 -1.83 -0.59 -15.77
C ILE A 197 -0.71 -1.57 -16.09
N ILE A 198 -0.10 -2.16 -15.07
CA ILE A 198 1.00 -3.11 -15.24
C ILE A 198 0.51 -4.49 -14.84
N GLU A 199 0.56 -5.43 -15.77
CA GLU A 199 0.26 -6.83 -15.51
C GLU A 199 1.31 -7.43 -14.58
N MET A 200 0.84 -8.10 -13.52
CA MET A 200 1.66 -8.65 -12.46
C MET A 200 1.46 -10.17 -12.36
N PRO A 201 2.41 -10.90 -11.75
CA PRO A 201 2.24 -12.34 -11.53
C PRO A 201 0.94 -12.68 -10.79
N ALA A 202 0.46 -13.90 -10.99
CA ALA A 202 -0.77 -14.43 -10.39
C ALA A 202 -2.03 -13.60 -10.73
N ASN A 203 -2.09 -13.02 -11.93
CA ASN A 203 -3.21 -12.22 -12.42
C ASN A 203 -3.57 -11.01 -11.54
N ASN A 204 -2.55 -10.43 -10.89
CA ASN A 204 -2.68 -9.14 -10.21
C ASN A 204 -2.35 -7.99 -11.18
N LEU A 205 -2.64 -6.79 -10.74
CA LEU A 205 -2.29 -5.55 -11.45
C LEU A 205 -1.59 -4.58 -10.49
N SER A 206 -0.69 -3.76 -11.04
CA SER A 206 -0.27 -2.51 -10.41
C SER A 206 -0.92 -1.36 -11.19
N LEU A 207 -1.77 -0.59 -10.51
CA LEU A 207 -2.42 0.60 -11.06
C LEU A 207 -1.64 1.83 -10.60
N ILE A 208 -1.22 2.66 -11.54
CA ILE A 208 -0.46 3.87 -11.27
C ILE A 208 -1.32 5.07 -11.62
N PHE A 209 -1.76 5.77 -10.59
CA PHE A 209 -2.50 7.01 -10.73
C PHE A 209 -1.57 8.20 -10.51
N LYS A 210 -1.82 9.30 -11.23
CA LYS A 210 -1.15 10.59 -11.02
C LYS A 210 -2.15 11.73 -11.10
N PRO A 211 -1.90 12.84 -10.40
CA PRO A 211 -2.61 14.08 -10.67
C PRO A 211 -2.46 14.48 -12.15
N ASN A 212 -3.39 15.27 -12.66
CA ASN A 212 -3.28 15.76 -14.04
C ASN A 212 -2.04 16.65 -14.18
N GLN A 213 -1.19 16.35 -15.14
CA GLN A 213 -0.19 17.30 -15.59
C GLN A 213 -0.90 18.27 -16.53
N SER A 214 -1.23 19.45 -15.99
CA SER A 214 -1.74 20.60 -16.76
C SER A 214 -0.69 21.13 -17.74
#